data_42e7f67408bf211fa26c8776c314bbf3
#
_entry.id   42e7f67408bf211fa26c8776c314bbf3
#
_cell.length_a   1.000
_cell.length_b   1.000
_cell.length_c   1.000
_cell.angle_alpha   90.00
_cell.angle_beta   90.00
_cell.angle_gamma   90.00
#
_symmetry.space_group_name_H-M   'P 1'
#
loop_
_entity.id
_entity.type
_entity.pdbx_description
1 polymer ?
#
loop_
_entity_poly.entity_id
_entity_poly.type
_entity_poly.pdbx_seq_one_letter_code
_entity_poly.pdbx_strand_id
1 'polypeptide(L)'
;ATINTSHDGRYDDLKNESERLKFILTAAADEALFQNKNLGIVLSKTQLNPLFWEEDFDAATNNPQNSQTPLLPKKKIWKPYVGRHVKAYDLPENYFFELTIEGQSISLPYALKEDDKQIEPNVFLFASGEQTPFSLTLFIEAFPGKAIVRGDGLGRYYSEVIREEE
;
A
#
# COMPACT_ATOMS: atom_id res chain seq x y z
N ALA A 1 24.73 32.12 -7.78
CA ALA A 1 24.98 30.80 -8.27
C ALA A 1 24.83 29.74 -7.21
N THR A 2 24.27 30.06 -6.05
CA THR A 2 24.06 29.14 -4.96
C THR A 2 22.61 28.68 -4.87
N ILE A 3 21.89 28.81 -5.92
CA ILE A 3 20.45 29.00 -5.87
C ILE A 3 19.68 27.68 -5.89
N ASN A 4 20.32 26.56 -6.24
CA ASN A 4 19.55 25.37 -6.56
C ASN A 4 19.81 24.15 -5.69
N THR A 5 20.55 24.31 -4.59
CA THR A 5 20.82 23.20 -3.70
C THR A 5 19.56 22.64 -3.04
N SER A 6 18.55 23.49 -2.76
CA SER A 6 17.31 23.04 -2.16
C SER A 6 16.41 22.29 -3.17
N HIS A 7 16.46 22.65 -4.46
CA HIS A 7 15.72 21.94 -5.49
C HIS A 7 16.32 20.56 -5.77
N ASP A 8 17.63 20.49 -5.84
CA ASP A 8 18.33 19.23 -6.01
C ASP A 8 18.10 18.32 -4.81
N GLY A 9 18.07 18.88 -3.61
CA GLY A 9 17.74 18.14 -2.40
C GLY A 9 16.37 17.53 -2.43
N ARG A 10 15.38 18.21 -2.97
CA ARG A 10 14.01 17.66 -3.08
C ARG A 10 13.91 16.50 -4.06
N TYR A 11 14.65 16.52 -5.15
CA TYR A 11 14.71 15.38 -6.07
C TYR A 11 15.37 14.18 -5.41
N ASP A 12 16.42 14.40 -4.63
CA ASP A 12 17.05 13.33 -3.86
C ASP A 12 16.08 12.77 -2.80
N ASP A 13 15.32 13.63 -2.15
CA ASP A 13 14.30 13.21 -1.18
C ASP A 13 13.20 12.38 -1.85
N LEU A 14 12.73 12.79 -3.01
CA LEU A 14 11.75 12.03 -3.78
C LEU A 14 12.29 10.64 -4.15
N LYS A 15 13.54 10.59 -4.57
CA LYS A 15 14.21 9.34 -4.91
C LYS A 15 14.28 8.43 -3.68
N ASN A 16 14.72 8.95 -2.55
CA ASN A 16 14.86 8.18 -1.32
C ASN A 16 13.51 7.66 -0.84
N GLU A 17 12.47 8.48 -0.86
CA GLU A 17 11.13 8.05 -0.47
C GLU A 17 10.58 6.97 -1.42
N SER A 18 10.75 7.14 -2.72
CA SER A 18 10.30 6.15 -3.69
C SER A 18 11.03 4.81 -3.54
N GLU A 19 12.31 4.84 -3.21
CA GLU A 19 13.08 3.63 -2.96
C GLU A 19 12.62 2.90 -1.70
N ARG A 20 12.28 3.62 -0.65
CA ARG A 20 11.72 3.05 0.57
C ARG A 20 10.36 2.38 0.32
N LEU A 21 9.52 3.04 -0.45
CA LEU A 21 8.21 2.49 -0.83
C LEU A 21 8.38 1.22 -1.67
N LYS A 22 9.27 1.27 -2.64
CA LYS A 22 9.58 0.10 -3.47
C LYS A 22 10.07 -1.06 -2.61
N PHE A 23 10.90 -0.78 -1.62
CA PHE A 23 11.39 -1.81 -0.70
C PHE A 23 10.25 -2.44 0.11
N ILE A 24 9.36 -1.63 0.67
CA ILE A 24 8.22 -2.11 1.47
C ILE A 24 7.28 -2.95 0.60
N LEU A 25 6.98 -2.49 -0.61
CA LEU A 25 6.09 -3.20 -1.53
C LEU A 25 6.70 -4.54 -1.97
N THR A 26 7.97 -4.56 -2.28
CA THR A 26 8.69 -5.79 -2.62
C THR A 26 8.67 -6.77 -1.45
N ALA A 27 8.94 -6.28 -0.25
CA ALA A 27 8.91 -7.10 0.95
C ALA A 27 7.51 -7.66 1.22
N ALA A 28 6.47 -6.86 1.03
CA ALA A 28 5.08 -7.31 1.21
C ALA A 28 4.72 -8.42 0.20
N ALA A 29 5.08 -8.22 -1.06
CA ALA A 29 4.83 -9.22 -2.10
C ALA A 29 5.55 -10.54 -1.80
N ASP A 30 6.81 -10.46 -1.40
CA ASP A 30 7.59 -11.65 -1.02
C ASP A 30 6.98 -12.35 0.19
N GLU A 31 6.56 -11.59 1.19
CA GLU A 31 5.99 -12.15 2.40
C GLU A 31 4.65 -12.85 2.12
N ALA A 32 3.83 -12.31 1.22
CA ALA A 32 2.60 -12.96 0.79
C ALA A 32 2.86 -14.35 0.21
N LEU A 33 3.89 -14.47 -0.63
CA LEU A 33 4.29 -15.74 -1.20
C LEU A 33 4.88 -16.71 -0.16
N PHE A 34 5.87 -16.25 0.60
CA PHE A 34 6.61 -17.13 1.52
C PHE A 34 5.76 -17.57 2.71
N GLN A 35 4.88 -16.74 3.19
CA GLN A 35 4.04 -17.08 4.34
C GLN A 35 2.65 -17.56 3.95
N ASN A 36 2.39 -17.66 2.66
CA ASN A 36 1.10 -18.09 2.14
C ASN A 36 -0.05 -17.26 2.72
N LYS A 37 0.13 -15.94 2.70
CA LYS A 37 -0.87 -14.99 3.20
C LYS A 37 -1.35 -14.09 2.08
N ASN A 38 -2.63 -13.79 2.08
CA ASN A 38 -3.17 -12.77 1.20
C ASN A 38 -2.99 -11.43 1.88
N LEU A 39 -2.14 -10.59 1.29
CA LEU A 39 -1.88 -9.24 1.76
C LEU A 39 -2.51 -8.23 0.81
N GLY A 40 -2.60 -7.02 1.29
CA GLY A 40 -3.08 -5.89 0.51
C GLY A 40 -2.48 -4.60 1.03
N ILE A 41 -2.62 -3.57 0.23
CA ILE A 41 -2.15 -2.23 0.59
C ILE A 41 -3.33 -1.28 0.48
N VAL A 42 -3.62 -0.57 1.55
CA VAL A 42 -4.59 0.52 1.53
C VAL A 42 -3.85 1.84 1.67
N LEU A 43 -4.27 2.83 0.89
CA LEU A 43 -3.61 4.12 0.80
C LEU A 43 -4.55 5.25 1.20
N SER A 44 -4.01 6.20 1.93
CA SER A 44 -4.57 7.55 2.00
C SER A 44 -3.68 8.47 1.19
N LYS A 45 -4.00 9.76 1.13
CA LYS A 45 -3.13 10.73 0.45
C LYS A 45 -1.74 10.84 1.06
N THR A 46 -1.57 10.44 2.31
CA THR A 46 -0.31 10.63 3.04
C THR A 46 0.25 9.35 3.66
N GLN A 47 -0.45 8.23 3.53
CA GLN A 47 -0.10 7.04 4.28
C GLN A 47 -0.30 5.77 3.45
N LEU A 48 0.59 4.82 3.62
CA LEU A 48 0.49 3.48 3.06
C LEU A 48 0.37 2.49 4.22
N ASN A 49 -0.65 1.63 4.17
CA ASN A 49 -0.90 0.68 5.25
C ASN A 49 -1.04 -0.73 4.69
N PRO A 50 -0.14 -1.64 5.09
CA PRO A 50 -0.28 -3.05 4.78
C PRO A 50 -1.44 -3.68 5.56
N LEU A 51 -2.18 -4.53 4.89
CA LEU A 51 -3.29 -5.29 5.46
C LEU A 51 -3.10 -6.77 5.17
N PHE A 52 -3.71 -7.62 5.99
CA PHE A 52 -3.80 -9.04 5.70
C PHE A 52 -5.25 -9.49 5.82
N TRP A 53 -5.55 -10.54 5.06
CA TRP A 53 -6.87 -11.13 5.03
C TRP A 53 -6.96 -12.23 6.07
N GLU A 54 -7.86 -12.06 7.00
CA GLU A 54 -8.11 -13.06 8.02
C GLU A 54 -9.57 -13.52 7.96
N GLU A 55 -9.75 -14.82 8.06
CA GLU A 55 -11.09 -15.36 8.21
C GLU A 55 -11.45 -15.29 9.70
N ASP A 56 -12.45 -14.45 10.02
CA ASP A 56 -12.91 -14.33 11.39
C ASP A 56 -14.03 -15.35 11.61
N PHE A 57 -13.79 -16.28 12.52
CA PHE A 57 -14.83 -17.20 12.96
C PHE A 57 -15.68 -16.49 14.00
N ASP A 58 -17.00 -16.46 13.76
CA ASP A 58 -17.89 -16.00 14.80
C ASP A 58 -17.73 -16.90 16.03
N ALA A 59 -17.61 -16.30 17.21
CA ALA A 59 -17.40 -17.01 18.47
C ALA A 59 -18.50 -18.05 18.74
N ALA A 60 -19.70 -17.87 18.16
CA ALA A 60 -20.79 -18.82 18.27
C ALA A 60 -20.52 -20.15 17.56
N THR A 61 -19.58 -20.19 16.61
CA THR A 61 -19.23 -21.43 15.87
C THR A 61 -18.25 -22.31 16.63
N ASN A 62 -17.67 -21.82 17.71
CA ASN A 62 -16.73 -22.57 18.54
C ASN A 62 -17.39 -23.36 19.68
N ASN A 63 -18.74 -23.40 19.68
CA ASN A 63 -19.45 -24.16 20.69
C ASN A 63 -19.68 -25.58 20.20
N PRO A 64 -19.02 -26.62 20.77
CA PRO A 64 -19.12 -27.98 20.30
C PRO A 64 -20.53 -28.61 20.49
N GLN A 65 -21.39 -27.93 21.21
CA GLN A 65 -22.75 -28.42 21.41
C GLN A 65 -23.73 -28.03 20.28
N ASN A 66 -23.30 -27.16 19.38
CA ASN A 66 -24.09 -26.70 18.25
C ASN A 66 -23.60 -27.23 16.92
N SER A 67 -23.22 -28.52 16.89
CA SER A 67 -22.75 -29.15 15.66
C SER A 67 -23.80 -29.24 14.54
N GLN A 68 -25.03 -28.83 14.82
CA GLN A 68 -26.11 -28.82 13.83
C GLN A 68 -26.43 -27.44 13.28
N THR A 69 -25.78 -26.40 13.77
CA THR A 69 -25.95 -25.07 13.20
C THR A 69 -25.12 -24.97 11.93
N PRO A 70 -25.69 -24.57 10.77
CA PRO A 70 -24.87 -24.35 9.60
C PRO A 70 -23.80 -23.35 9.93
N LEU A 71 -22.57 -23.70 9.53
CA LEU A 71 -21.42 -22.81 9.68
C LEU A 71 -21.80 -21.46 9.08
N LEU A 72 -21.93 -20.45 9.93
CA LEU A 72 -22.12 -19.09 9.47
C LEU A 72 -20.93 -18.74 8.58
N PRO A 73 -21.16 -18.07 7.43
CA PRO A 73 -20.07 -17.70 6.55
C PRO A 73 -19.04 -16.92 7.34
N LYS A 74 -17.80 -17.36 7.26
CA LYS A 74 -16.67 -16.70 7.90
C LYS A 74 -16.63 -15.26 7.43
N LYS A 75 -16.66 -14.32 8.36
CA LYS A 75 -16.42 -12.92 8.04
C LYS A 75 -14.97 -12.78 7.62
N LYS A 76 -14.76 -12.45 6.38
CA LYS A 76 -13.45 -12.15 5.84
C LYS A 76 -13.18 -10.68 6.15
N ILE A 77 -12.14 -10.44 6.91
CA ILE A 77 -11.81 -9.10 7.39
C ILE A 77 -10.36 -8.79 7.04
N TRP A 78 -10.16 -7.61 6.48
CA TRP A 78 -8.83 -7.05 6.29
C TRP A 78 -8.39 -6.40 7.59
N LYS A 79 -7.21 -6.78 8.08
CA LYS A 79 -6.62 -6.25 9.31
C LYS A 79 -5.25 -5.68 9.06
N PRO A 80 -4.82 -4.68 9.85
CA PRO A 80 -3.46 -4.17 9.73
C PRO A 80 -2.44 -5.29 9.87
N TYR A 81 -1.42 -5.25 9.02
CA TYR A 81 -0.36 -6.24 9.00
C TYR A 81 0.98 -5.60 9.30
N VAL A 82 1.75 -6.22 10.18
CA VAL A 82 3.13 -5.83 10.46
C VAL A 82 4.00 -7.07 10.29
N GLY A 83 4.92 -7.01 9.36
CA GLY A 83 5.92 -8.03 9.13
C GLY A 83 7.31 -7.51 9.42
N ARG A 84 8.31 -8.30 9.07
CA ARG A 84 9.71 -7.96 9.35
C ARG A 84 10.15 -6.65 8.66
N HIS A 85 9.76 -6.49 7.41
CA HIS A 85 10.07 -5.29 6.61
C HIS A 85 8.79 -4.66 6.04
N VAL A 86 7.64 -5.11 6.52
CA VAL A 86 6.33 -4.68 6.06
C VAL A 86 5.65 -3.95 7.20
N LYS A 87 5.50 -2.66 7.05
CA LYS A 87 4.91 -1.80 8.08
C LYS A 87 4.24 -0.60 7.44
N ALA A 88 3.40 0.06 8.20
CA ALA A 88 2.78 1.31 7.77
C ALA A 88 3.86 2.35 7.47
N TYR A 89 3.62 3.16 6.48
CA TYR A 89 4.55 4.17 6.04
C TYR A 89 3.84 5.52 5.94
N ASP A 90 4.35 6.51 6.66
CA ASP A 90 3.85 7.86 6.62
C ASP A 90 4.76 8.71 5.74
N LEU A 91 4.17 9.45 4.82
CA LEU A 91 4.92 10.40 4.02
C LEU A 91 5.36 11.58 4.88
N PRO A 92 6.51 12.19 4.56
CA PRO A 92 6.90 13.45 5.20
C PRO A 92 5.86 14.54 4.94
N GLU A 93 5.91 15.59 5.75
CA GLU A 93 5.03 16.74 5.59
C GLU A 93 5.11 17.32 4.18
N ASN A 94 3.98 17.71 3.63
CA ASN A 94 3.83 18.26 2.28
C ASN A 94 4.04 17.27 1.13
N TYR A 95 4.19 15.98 1.43
CA TYR A 95 4.21 14.93 0.41
C TYR A 95 2.84 14.29 0.30
N PHE A 96 2.48 13.92 -0.92
CA PHE A 96 1.16 13.32 -1.20
C PHE A 96 1.28 12.19 -2.20
N PHE A 97 0.35 11.24 -2.09
CA PHE A 97 0.18 10.15 -3.03
C PHE A 97 -0.92 10.43 -4.06
N GLU A 98 -0.69 9.97 -5.27
CA GLU A 98 -1.74 9.73 -6.25
C GLU A 98 -1.62 8.30 -6.74
N LEU A 99 -2.74 7.60 -6.85
CA LEU A 99 -2.78 6.21 -7.26
C LEU A 99 -3.52 6.07 -8.58
N THR A 100 -2.94 5.31 -9.51
CA THR A 100 -3.55 4.97 -10.78
C THR A 100 -3.56 3.45 -10.94
N ILE A 101 -4.72 2.90 -11.26
CA ILE A 101 -4.89 1.47 -11.52
C ILE A 101 -5.61 1.33 -12.87
N GLU A 102 -5.01 0.57 -13.78
CA GLU A 102 -5.54 0.35 -15.12
C GLU A 102 -5.83 1.67 -15.86
N GLY A 103 -4.93 2.63 -15.72
CA GLY A 103 -5.07 3.94 -16.36
C GLY A 103 -6.08 4.87 -15.71
N GLN A 104 -6.71 4.45 -14.63
CA GLN A 104 -7.72 5.26 -13.95
C GLN A 104 -7.17 5.80 -12.62
N SER A 105 -7.43 7.07 -12.39
CA SER A 105 -7.09 7.73 -11.13
C SER A 105 -8.03 7.26 -10.04
N ILE A 106 -7.44 6.80 -8.93
CA ILE A 106 -8.20 6.32 -7.78
C ILE A 106 -8.28 7.43 -6.74
N SER A 107 -9.49 7.76 -6.31
CA SER A 107 -9.67 8.77 -5.27
C SER A 107 -9.21 8.24 -3.91
N LEU A 108 -8.26 8.94 -3.29
CA LEU A 108 -7.74 8.56 -1.98
C LEU A 108 -8.26 9.52 -0.91
N PRO A 109 -8.63 9.00 0.27
CA PRO A 109 -9.00 9.87 1.38
C PRO A 109 -7.76 10.56 1.97
N TYR A 110 -7.95 11.65 2.66
CA TYR A 110 -6.85 12.34 3.34
C TYR A 110 -6.22 11.47 4.43
N ALA A 111 -7.05 10.77 5.17
CA ALA A 111 -6.61 9.89 6.24
C ALA A 111 -7.50 8.66 6.31
N LEU A 112 -6.93 7.55 6.74
CA LEU A 112 -7.69 6.33 6.97
C LEU A 112 -8.38 6.43 8.32
N LYS A 113 -9.66 6.03 8.35
CA LYS A 113 -10.43 6.01 9.59
C LYS A 113 -10.14 4.71 10.33
N GLU A 114 -9.68 4.81 11.57
CA GLU A 114 -9.38 3.65 12.41
C GLU A 114 -10.61 2.78 12.68
N ASP A 115 -11.79 3.38 12.66
CA ASP A 115 -13.05 2.70 12.95
C ASP A 115 -13.76 2.14 11.72
N ASP A 116 -13.14 2.22 10.55
CA ASP A 116 -13.75 1.71 9.34
C ASP A 116 -13.68 0.19 9.33
N LYS A 117 -14.79 -0.45 9.67
CA LYS A 117 -14.90 -1.91 9.72
C LYS A 117 -14.88 -2.55 8.33
N GLN A 118 -14.84 -1.75 7.27
CA GLN A 118 -14.90 -2.20 5.89
C GLN A 118 -13.72 -1.69 5.08
N ILE A 119 -12.55 -1.59 5.70
CA ILE A 119 -11.34 -1.21 4.98
C ILE A 119 -11.04 -2.29 3.95
N GLU A 120 -10.94 -1.88 2.68
CA GLU A 120 -10.50 -2.75 1.59
C GLU A 120 -9.19 -2.23 1.00
N PRO A 121 -8.29 -3.12 0.60
CA PRO A 121 -7.08 -2.70 -0.07
C PRO A 121 -7.35 -2.03 -1.41
N ASN A 122 -6.48 -1.10 -1.78
CA ASN A 122 -6.43 -0.58 -3.14
C ASN A 122 -5.61 -1.51 -4.04
N VAL A 123 -4.59 -2.14 -3.49
CA VAL A 123 -3.69 -3.04 -4.19
C VAL A 123 -3.67 -4.38 -3.48
N PHE A 124 -3.86 -5.46 -4.23
CA PHE A 124 -3.88 -6.82 -3.69
C PHE A 124 -2.55 -7.51 -3.99
N LEU A 125 -2.05 -8.23 -2.99
CA LEU A 125 -0.82 -9.01 -3.08
C LEU A 125 -1.18 -10.42 -2.57
N PHE A 126 -1.60 -11.30 -3.49
CA PHE A 126 -2.11 -12.61 -3.10
C PHE A 126 -1.00 -13.62 -2.89
N ALA A 127 -1.29 -14.61 -2.04
CA ALA A 127 -0.41 -15.74 -1.76
C ALA A 127 -0.09 -16.55 -3.02
N SER A 128 -0.97 -16.52 -4.01
CA SER A 128 -0.76 -17.17 -5.31
C SER A 128 0.31 -16.50 -6.17
N GLY A 129 0.71 -15.28 -5.82
CA GLY A 129 1.58 -14.45 -6.63
C GLY A 129 0.83 -13.49 -7.53
N GLU A 130 -0.49 -13.61 -7.62
CA GLU A 130 -1.30 -12.65 -8.36
C GLU A 130 -1.32 -11.31 -7.63
N GLN A 131 -1.08 -10.23 -8.35
CA GLN A 131 -0.98 -8.89 -7.77
C GLN A 131 -1.68 -7.88 -8.66
N THR A 132 -2.14 -6.80 -8.04
CA THR A 132 -2.73 -5.69 -8.79
C THR A 132 -1.61 -4.85 -9.40
N PRO A 133 -1.58 -4.65 -10.73
CA PRO A 133 -0.69 -3.66 -11.33
C PRO A 133 -1.14 -2.25 -10.95
N PHE A 134 -0.19 -1.37 -10.67
CA PHE A 134 -0.52 0.00 -10.26
C PHE A 134 0.62 0.96 -10.53
N SER A 135 0.29 2.25 -10.52
CA SER A 135 1.26 3.34 -10.48
C SER A 135 0.96 4.24 -9.29
N LEU A 136 1.94 4.43 -8.44
CA LEU A 136 1.84 5.28 -7.25
C LEU A 136 2.77 6.46 -7.44
N THR A 137 2.20 7.66 -7.49
CA THR A 137 2.95 8.89 -7.68
C THR A 137 3.12 9.60 -6.34
N LEU A 138 4.36 10.01 -6.06
CA LEU A 138 4.70 10.89 -4.95
C LEU A 138 4.97 12.26 -5.48
N PHE A 139 4.36 13.25 -4.89
CA PHE A 139 4.66 14.63 -5.22
C PHE A 139 4.75 15.47 -3.95
N ILE A 140 5.47 16.57 -4.06
CA ILE A 140 5.65 17.55 -2.98
C ILE A 140 4.83 18.77 -3.35
N GLU A 141 4.07 19.31 -2.38
CA GLU A 141 3.27 20.50 -2.60
C GLU A 141 4.11 21.64 -3.16
N ALA A 142 3.61 22.28 -4.21
CA ALA A 142 4.24 23.41 -4.88
C ALA A 142 5.62 23.13 -5.46
N PHE A 143 5.93 21.87 -5.74
CA PHE A 143 7.18 21.47 -6.37
C PHE A 143 6.89 20.74 -7.67
N PRO A 144 7.61 21.04 -8.78
CA PRO A 144 7.26 20.50 -10.09
C PRO A 144 7.65 19.04 -10.31
N GLY A 145 8.65 18.53 -9.57
CA GLY A 145 9.10 17.16 -9.72
C GLY A 145 8.20 16.17 -9.02
N LYS A 146 8.29 14.91 -9.42
CA LYS A 146 7.57 13.81 -8.81
C LYS A 146 8.36 12.53 -8.91
N ALA A 147 7.99 11.54 -8.12
CA ALA A 147 8.50 10.18 -8.23
C ALA A 147 7.35 9.23 -8.50
N ILE A 148 7.61 8.19 -9.24
CA ILE A 148 6.58 7.16 -9.54
C ILE A 148 7.14 5.81 -9.11
N VAL A 149 6.31 5.07 -8.37
CA VAL A 149 6.58 3.66 -8.05
C VAL A 149 5.53 2.83 -8.77
N ARG A 150 5.98 1.87 -9.57
CA ARG A 150 5.10 1.00 -10.34
C ARG A 150 5.24 -0.44 -9.93
N GLY A 151 4.12 -1.13 -9.83
CA GLY A 151 4.07 -2.58 -9.74
C GLY A 151 3.52 -3.14 -11.05
N ASP A 152 4.20 -4.17 -11.59
CA ASP A 152 3.81 -4.75 -12.89
C ASP A 152 2.75 -5.85 -12.77
N GLY A 153 2.35 -6.19 -11.56
CA GLY A 153 1.42 -7.28 -11.31
C GLY A 153 2.07 -8.67 -11.30
N LEU A 154 3.37 -8.73 -11.58
CA LEU A 154 4.14 -9.97 -11.66
C LEU A 154 5.21 -10.07 -10.57
N GLY A 155 5.16 -9.19 -9.58
CA GLY A 155 6.09 -9.18 -8.46
C GLY A 155 7.29 -8.26 -8.61
N ARG A 156 7.35 -7.49 -9.69
CA ARG A 156 8.43 -6.54 -9.92
C ARG A 156 7.95 -5.12 -9.64
N TYR A 157 8.81 -4.36 -9.00
CA TYR A 157 8.53 -2.96 -8.64
C TYR A 157 9.64 -2.08 -9.18
N TYR A 158 9.23 -0.95 -9.70
CA TYR A 158 10.12 0.02 -10.35
C TYR A 158 9.90 1.38 -9.71
N SER A 159 10.95 2.17 -9.62
CA SER A 159 10.84 3.56 -9.18
C SER A 159 11.61 4.45 -10.11
N GLU A 160 11.07 5.65 -10.36
CA GLU A 160 11.74 6.67 -11.16
C GLU A 160 11.39 8.05 -10.64
N VAL A 161 12.31 8.98 -10.80
CA VAL A 161 12.08 10.39 -10.49
C VAL A 161 11.90 11.12 -11.81
N ILE A 162 10.83 11.89 -11.91
CA ILE A 162 10.55 12.70 -13.08
C ILE A 162 10.85 14.15 -12.75
N ARG A 163 11.80 14.71 -13.47
CA ARG A 163 12.16 16.11 -13.36
C ARG A 163 11.38 16.88 -14.42
N GLU A 164 10.61 17.85 -13.98
CA GLU A 164 9.96 18.76 -14.91
C GLU A 164 10.85 19.99 -15.02
N GLU A 165 11.35 20.22 -16.23
CA GLU A 165 12.05 21.44 -16.55
C GLU A 165 11.03 22.53 -16.84
N GLU A 166 11.23 23.67 -16.20
CA GLU A 166 10.41 24.84 -16.51
C GLU A 166 10.74 25.37 -17.92
#